data_e71dd43cac7e95db728e8232549f5856
#
_entry.id   e71dd43cac7e95db728e8232549f5856
#
_cell.length_a   1.000
_cell.length_b   1.000
_cell.length_c   1.000
_cell.angle_alpha   90.00
_cell.angle_beta   90.00
_cell.angle_gamma   90.00
#
_symmetry.space_group_name_H-M   'P 1'
#
loop_
_entity.id
_entity.type
_entity.pdbx_description
1 polymer ?
#
loop_
_entity_poly.entity_id
_entity_poly.type
_entity_poly.pdbx_seq_one_letter_code
_entity_poly.pdbx_strand_id
1 'polypeptide(L)'
;TVVAHPQPVKEFSIQFEKVSFSYPGANQKAVDDISFTITQGRTVALVGASGGGKTTIARLVPRFWEATEGKVLIGGINVREIAPEELMKHISFVFQNTKLFKTSLLENIKYGNPNATMEEVERAVDMAQCREIINKLPLGLNTKIGTEGTYLSGGEQQRIVLARAILKNAPIIVLDEATAFADPENEHLIQQALKELTKGKTVLMIAHRLSSITDADNILVIDKGKIAEQGTHAKLLEKQGIYY
;
A
#
# COMPACT_ATOMS: atom_id res chain seq x y z
N THR A 1 -7.36 -11.49 17.23
CA THR A 1 -8.80 -11.72 17.49
C THR A 1 -9.24 -12.95 16.70
N VAL A 2 -9.80 -13.94 17.39
CA VAL A 2 -10.27 -15.18 16.75
C VAL A 2 -11.61 -14.89 16.09
N VAL A 3 -11.74 -15.27 14.81
CA VAL A 3 -12.99 -15.16 14.07
C VAL A 3 -13.80 -16.45 14.27
N ALA A 4 -15.00 -16.32 14.79
CA ALA A 4 -15.83 -17.49 15.13
C ALA A 4 -16.28 -18.29 13.89
N HIS A 5 -16.59 -17.58 12.79
CA HIS A 5 -17.06 -18.19 11.54
C HIS A 5 -16.38 -17.50 10.36
N PRO A 6 -15.09 -17.84 10.06
CA PRO A 6 -14.36 -17.18 9.00
C PRO A 6 -14.95 -17.46 7.61
N GLN A 7 -15.04 -16.41 6.80
CA GLN A 7 -15.53 -16.49 5.42
C GLN A 7 -14.33 -16.47 4.45
N PRO A 8 -14.33 -17.31 3.39
CA PRO A 8 -13.29 -17.27 2.38
C PRO A 8 -13.50 -16.07 1.43
N VAL A 9 -12.41 -15.39 1.07
CA VAL A 9 -12.42 -14.27 0.13
C VAL A 9 -12.27 -14.81 -1.28
N LYS A 10 -13.22 -14.49 -2.16
CA LYS A 10 -13.23 -14.94 -3.57
C LYS A 10 -13.09 -13.80 -4.57
N GLU A 11 -13.32 -12.57 -4.16
CA GLU A 11 -13.24 -11.36 -4.96
C GLU A 11 -12.53 -10.28 -4.15
N PHE A 12 -11.86 -9.34 -4.83
CA PHE A 12 -10.94 -8.41 -4.19
C PHE A 12 -11.34 -6.94 -4.40
N SER A 13 -12.63 -6.65 -4.39
CA SER A 13 -13.12 -5.28 -4.21
C SER A 13 -12.98 -4.84 -2.76
N ILE A 14 -12.90 -3.53 -2.54
CA ILE A 14 -12.87 -2.92 -1.20
C ILE A 14 -14.06 -1.98 -1.09
N GLN A 15 -14.82 -2.08 0.00
CA GLN A 15 -15.96 -1.21 0.23
C GLN A 15 -15.96 -0.69 1.67
N PHE A 16 -16.12 0.62 1.81
CA PHE A 16 -16.37 1.28 3.09
C PHE A 16 -17.84 1.67 3.13
N GLU A 17 -18.56 1.24 4.14
CA GLU A 17 -19.98 1.55 4.36
C GLU A 17 -20.13 2.34 5.66
N LYS A 18 -20.33 3.65 5.56
CA LYS A 18 -20.56 4.56 6.69
C LYS A 18 -19.55 4.36 7.82
N VAL A 19 -18.28 4.29 7.45
CA VAL A 19 -17.20 3.98 8.39
C VAL A 19 -16.81 5.22 9.19
N SER A 20 -16.77 5.06 10.52
CA SER A 20 -16.20 6.02 11.45
C SER A 20 -15.18 5.33 12.34
N PHE A 21 -14.17 6.07 12.76
CA PHE A 21 -13.15 5.57 13.66
C PHE A 21 -12.60 6.70 14.54
N SER A 22 -12.43 6.39 15.82
CA SER A 22 -11.77 7.27 16.79
C SER A 22 -10.65 6.50 17.48
N TYR A 23 -9.47 7.11 17.59
CA TYR A 23 -8.39 6.53 18.38
C TYR A 23 -8.77 6.48 19.86
N PRO A 24 -8.30 5.48 20.62
CA PRO A 24 -8.56 5.40 22.05
C PRO A 24 -8.12 6.69 22.77
N GLY A 25 -9.05 7.28 23.54
CA GLY A 25 -8.79 8.52 24.27
C GLY A 25 -8.87 9.81 23.47
N ALA A 26 -9.15 9.73 22.16
CA ALA A 26 -9.31 10.93 21.34
C ALA A 26 -10.72 11.52 21.47
N ASN A 27 -10.81 12.87 21.46
CA ASN A 27 -12.07 13.58 21.53
C ASN A 27 -12.76 13.74 20.17
N GLN A 28 -12.02 13.51 19.09
CA GLN A 28 -12.53 13.69 17.73
C GLN A 28 -12.38 12.41 16.91
N LYS A 29 -13.26 12.20 15.95
CA LYS A 29 -13.18 11.11 15.01
C LYS A 29 -12.01 11.35 14.03
N ALA A 30 -11.14 10.36 13.86
CA ALA A 30 -10.10 10.40 12.84
C ALA A 30 -10.69 10.14 11.44
N VAL A 31 -11.74 9.32 11.37
CA VAL A 31 -12.53 9.02 10.18
C VAL A 31 -14.00 9.19 10.55
N ASP A 32 -14.75 9.92 9.73
CA ASP A 32 -16.12 10.30 10.05
C ASP A 32 -17.06 10.06 8.86
N ASP A 33 -17.89 9.03 8.97
CA ASP A 33 -18.95 8.67 8.04
C ASP A 33 -18.46 8.56 6.57
N ILE A 34 -17.46 7.72 6.33
CA ILE A 34 -16.87 7.54 5.01
C ILE A 34 -17.49 6.34 4.30
N SER A 35 -17.94 6.57 3.06
CA SER A 35 -18.44 5.52 2.18
C SER A 35 -17.81 5.65 0.80
N PHE A 36 -17.19 4.58 0.31
CA PHE A 36 -16.67 4.48 -1.05
C PHE A 36 -16.44 3.02 -1.43
N THR A 37 -16.27 2.79 -2.71
CA THR A 37 -15.99 1.45 -3.25
C THR A 37 -14.80 1.51 -4.20
N ILE A 38 -13.91 0.52 -4.08
CA ILE A 38 -12.87 0.24 -5.06
C ILE A 38 -13.24 -1.07 -5.73
N THR A 39 -13.67 -1.01 -6.98
CA THR A 39 -13.96 -2.19 -7.77
C THR A 39 -12.67 -2.98 -8.01
N GLN A 40 -12.77 -4.30 -8.07
CA GLN A 40 -11.61 -5.16 -8.33
C GLN A 40 -10.83 -4.69 -9.54
N GLY A 41 -9.51 -4.57 -9.40
CA GLY A 41 -8.60 -4.13 -10.45
C GLY A 41 -8.53 -2.62 -10.68
N ARG A 42 -9.18 -1.82 -9.82
CA ARG A 42 -9.18 -0.36 -9.93
C ARG A 42 -8.31 0.28 -8.85
N THR A 43 -7.98 1.55 -9.08
CA THR A 43 -7.16 2.36 -8.18
C THR A 43 -7.95 3.55 -7.67
N VAL A 44 -7.98 3.71 -6.34
CA VAL A 44 -8.49 4.92 -5.67
C VAL A 44 -7.34 5.60 -4.96
N ALA A 45 -7.18 6.90 -5.21
CA ALA A 45 -6.18 7.73 -4.56
C ALA A 45 -6.84 8.58 -3.46
N LEU A 46 -6.22 8.59 -2.29
CA LEU A 46 -6.57 9.50 -1.20
C LEU A 46 -5.61 10.69 -1.23
N VAL A 47 -6.17 11.89 -1.28
CA VAL A 47 -5.41 13.14 -1.24
C VAL A 47 -5.95 14.05 -0.13
N GLY A 48 -5.18 15.02 0.28
CA GLY A 48 -5.57 15.98 1.30
C GLY A 48 -4.41 16.35 2.23
N ALA A 49 -4.69 17.25 3.17
CA ALA A 49 -3.70 17.73 4.13
C ALA A 49 -3.25 16.63 5.09
N SER A 50 -2.03 16.74 5.60
CA SER A 50 -1.52 15.88 6.66
C SER A 50 -2.45 15.90 7.88
N GLY A 51 -2.66 14.73 8.50
CA GLY A 51 -3.54 14.59 9.66
C GLY A 51 -5.02 14.56 9.31
N GLY A 52 -5.39 14.50 8.03
CA GLY A 52 -6.79 14.47 7.59
C GLY A 52 -7.49 13.11 7.71
N GLY A 53 -6.77 12.05 8.09
CA GLY A 53 -7.34 10.71 8.24
C GLY A 53 -6.97 9.71 7.15
N LYS A 54 -6.17 10.10 6.16
CA LYS A 54 -5.78 9.22 5.03
C LYS A 54 -5.09 7.94 5.50
N THR A 55 -4.09 8.06 6.37
CA THR A 55 -3.35 6.92 6.90
C THR A 55 -4.26 6.00 7.72
N THR A 56 -5.17 6.57 8.48
CA THR A 56 -6.15 5.82 9.28
C THR A 56 -7.07 5.01 8.38
N ILE A 57 -7.59 5.62 7.30
CA ILE A 57 -8.42 4.92 6.31
C ILE A 57 -7.66 3.72 5.74
N ALA A 58 -6.41 3.92 5.33
CA ALA A 58 -5.57 2.86 4.79
C ALA A 58 -5.37 1.70 5.77
N ARG A 59 -5.21 1.98 7.06
CA ARG A 59 -5.00 0.97 8.10
C ARG A 59 -6.25 0.21 8.50
N LEU A 60 -7.42 0.70 8.16
CA LEU A 60 -8.68 -0.01 8.40
C LEU A 60 -8.88 -1.18 7.43
N VAL A 61 -8.27 -1.14 6.24
CA VAL A 61 -8.39 -2.22 5.25
C VAL A 61 -7.79 -3.54 5.76
N PRO A 62 -6.53 -3.59 6.23
CA PRO A 62 -5.95 -4.81 6.79
C PRO A 62 -6.40 -5.07 8.23
N ARG A 63 -7.30 -4.29 8.77
CA ARG A 63 -7.80 -4.39 10.14
C ARG A 63 -6.70 -4.18 11.21
N PHE A 64 -5.73 -3.32 10.94
CA PHE A 64 -4.79 -2.88 11.97
C PHE A 64 -5.50 -2.06 13.05
N TRP A 65 -6.55 -1.36 12.65
CA TRP A 65 -7.56 -0.72 13.51
C TRP A 65 -8.94 -1.21 13.11
N GLU A 66 -9.86 -1.25 14.06
CA GLU A 66 -11.24 -1.64 13.79
C GLU A 66 -12.14 -0.40 13.74
N ALA A 67 -13.00 -0.32 12.72
CA ALA A 67 -14.00 0.72 12.63
C ALA A 67 -14.89 0.72 13.88
N THR A 68 -15.13 1.89 14.45
CA THR A 68 -16.04 2.05 15.59
C THR A 68 -17.51 2.05 15.15
N GLU A 69 -17.74 2.48 13.91
CA GLU A 69 -19.05 2.46 13.26
C GLU A 69 -18.89 2.05 11.81
N GLY A 70 -19.91 1.46 11.23
CA GLY A 70 -19.90 1.03 9.83
C GLY A 70 -19.12 -0.25 9.60
N LYS A 71 -18.85 -0.52 8.32
CA LYS A 71 -18.23 -1.78 7.89
C LYS A 71 -17.18 -1.53 6.81
N VAL A 72 -16.08 -2.27 6.90
CA VAL A 72 -15.10 -2.40 5.82
C VAL A 72 -15.27 -3.79 5.23
N LEU A 73 -15.51 -3.87 3.92
CA LEU A 73 -15.78 -5.13 3.23
C LEU A 73 -14.71 -5.39 2.17
N ILE A 74 -14.28 -6.65 2.06
CA ILE A 74 -13.43 -7.12 0.96
C ILE A 74 -14.18 -8.24 0.27
N GLY A 75 -14.42 -8.06 -1.04
CA GLY A 75 -15.22 -9.01 -1.80
C GLY A 75 -16.62 -9.20 -1.23
N GLY A 76 -17.20 -8.16 -0.65
CA GLY A 76 -18.51 -8.20 -0.02
C GLY A 76 -18.53 -8.80 1.38
N ILE A 77 -17.37 -9.20 1.93
CA ILE A 77 -17.26 -9.82 3.25
C ILE A 77 -16.67 -8.82 4.24
N ASN A 78 -17.34 -8.64 5.39
CA ASN A 78 -16.81 -7.76 6.45
C ASN A 78 -15.45 -8.28 6.92
N VAL A 79 -14.45 -7.40 6.99
CA VAL A 79 -13.08 -7.78 7.39
C VAL A 79 -13.04 -8.42 8.78
N ARG A 80 -14.03 -8.17 9.62
CA ARG A 80 -14.16 -8.83 10.93
C ARG A 80 -14.49 -10.31 10.83
N GLU A 81 -15.04 -10.76 9.70
CA GLU A 81 -15.42 -12.15 9.41
C GLU A 81 -14.36 -12.90 8.60
N ILE A 82 -13.26 -12.24 8.26
CA ILE A 82 -12.14 -12.85 7.53
C ILE A 82 -11.06 -13.22 8.56
N ALA A 83 -10.56 -14.45 8.47
CA ALA A 83 -9.45 -14.88 9.33
C ALA A 83 -8.24 -13.94 9.13
N PRO A 84 -7.58 -13.47 10.21
CA PRO A 84 -6.46 -12.53 10.08
C PRO A 84 -5.36 -13.01 9.13
N GLU A 85 -5.02 -14.30 9.14
CA GLU A 85 -4.02 -14.88 8.25
C GLU A 85 -4.44 -14.79 6.79
N GLU A 86 -5.70 -15.04 6.49
CA GLU A 86 -6.24 -14.96 5.14
C GLU A 86 -6.29 -13.51 4.67
N LEU A 87 -6.71 -12.59 5.53
CA LEU A 87 -6.75 -11.16 5.23
C LEU A 87 -5.34 -10.66 4.87
N MET A 88 -4.34 -10.99 5.67
CA MET A 88 -2.95 -10.59 5.43
C MET A 88 -2.35 -11.24 4.18
N LYS A 89 -2.79 -12.44 3.83
CA LYS A 89 -2.37 -13.13 2.61
C LYS A 89 -2.80 -12.37 1.35
N HIS A 90 -3.95 -11.73 1.37
CA HIS A 90 -4.53 -11.05 0.21
C HIS A 90 -4.17 -9.57 0.10
N ILE A 91 -3.46 -9.01 1.08
CA ILE A 91 -3.12 -7.59 1.12
C ILE A 91 -1.61 -7.42 1.25
N SER A 92 -1.02 -6.63 0.35
CA SER A 92 0.31 -6.07 0.54
C SER A 92 0.19 -4.64 1.02
N PHE A 93 0.90 -4.34 2.08
CA PHE A 93 0.92 -3.04 2.71
C PHE A 93 2.30 -2.42 2.50
N VAL A 94 2.38 -1.33 1.73
CA VAL A 94 3.65 -0.68 1.41
C VAL A 94 3.66 0.72 2.02
N PHE A 95 4.42 0.87 3.10
CA PHE A 95 4.60 2.14 3.78
C PHE A 95 5.98 2.71 3.58
N GLN A 96 6.07 4.02 3.76
CA GLN A 96 7.28 4.82 3.63
C GLN A 96 8.44 4.36 4.52
N ASN A 97 8.15 3.89 5.73
CA ASN A 97 9.16 3.58 6.75
C ASN A 97 9.43 2.09 6.93
N THR A 98 9.12 1.28 5.92
CA THR A 98 9.41 -0.16 6.00
C THR A 98 10.91 -0.39 5.97
N LYS A 99 11.43 -1.00 7.03
CA LYS A 99 12.85 -1.33 7.15
C LYS A 99 13.14 -2.75 6.66
N LEU A 100 14.35 -2.95 6.19
CA LEU A 100 14.86 -4.28 5.89
C LEU A 100 15.29 -5.00 7.17
N PHE A 101 15.15 -6.31 7.15
CA PHE A 101 15.64 -7.16 8.23
C PHE A 101 17.18 -7.29 8.15
N LYS A 102 17.83 -7.47 9.29
CA LYS A 102 19.28 -7.71 9.34
C LYS A 102 19.62 -9.14 8.93
N THR A 103 19.45 -9.42 7.64
CA THR A 103 19.72 -10.70 7.03
C THR A 103 20.10 -10.47 5.56
N SER A 104 20.19 -11.51 4.75
CA SER A 104 20.52 -11.37 3.33
C SER A 104 19.42 -10.66 2.54
N LEU A 105 19.76 -10.09 1.39
CA LEU A 105 18.76 -9.54 0.47
C LEU A 105 17.78 -10.60 0.01
N LEU A 106 18.26 -11.80 -0.24
CA LEU A 106 17.41 -12.93 -0.64
C LEU A 106 16.33 -13.21 0.41
N GLU A 107 16.71 -13.30 1.69
CA GLU A 107 15.77 -13.52 2.79
C GLU A 107 14.76 -12.35 2.91
N ASN A 108 15.23 -11.12 2.74
CA ASN A 108 14.36 -9.94 2.74
C ASN A 108 13.30 -10.01 1.66
N ILE A 109 13.67 -10.40 0.46
CA ILE A 109 12.74 -10.49 -0.69
C ILE A 109 11.80 -11.69 -0.53
N LYS A 110 12.35 -12.86 -0.16
CA LYS A 110 11.58 -14.10 0.04
C LYS A 110 10.61 -14.03 1.21
N TYR A 111 10.75 -13.06 2.08
CA TYR A 111 9.76 -12.81 3.13
C TYR A 111 8.36 -12.59 2.56
N GLY A 112 8.26 -12.06 1.33
CA GLY A 112 6.98 -11.91 0.63
C GLY A 112 6.35 -13.23 0.21
N ASN A 113 7.19 -14.22 -0.16
CA ASN A 113 6.78 -15.57 -0.51
C ASN A 113 7.93 -16.55 -0.24
N PRO A 114 7.97 -17.17 0.95
CA PRO A 114 9.06 -18.08 1.31
C PRO A 114 9.19 -19.31 0.41
N ASN A 115 8.14 -19.68 -0.30
CA ASN A 115 8.12 -20.83 -1.21
C ASN A 115 8.45 -20.45 -2.66
N ALA A 116 8.81 -19.20 -2.93
CA ALA A 116 9.15 -18.75 -4.27
C ALA A 116 10.41 -19.44 -4.80
N THR A 117 10.41 -19.74 -6.11
CA THR A 117 11.59 -20.24 -6.81
C THR A 117 12.60 -19.11 -7.03
N MET A 118 13.86 -19.45 -7.28
CA MET A 118 14.88 -18.44 -7.62
C MET A 118 14.52 -17.69 -8.90
N GLU A 119 13.88 -18.32 -9.86
CA GLU A 119 13.39 -17.67 -11.07
C GLU A 119 12.36 -16.59 -10.75
N GLU A 120 11.42 -16.88 -9.84
CA GLU A 120 10.43 -15.90 -9.36
C GLU A 120 11.08 -14.74 -8.62
N VAL A 121 12.08 -15.03 -7.78
CA VAL A 121 12.85 -14.00 -7.06
C VAL A 121 13.58 -13.08 -8.05
N GLU A 122 14.27 -13.67 -9.03
CA GLU A 122 14.99 -12.90 -10.05
C GLU A 122 14.05 -12.01 -10.87
N ARG A 123 12.88 -12.50 -11.19
CA ARG A 123 11.86 -11.72 -11.89
C ARG A 123 11.39 -10.53 -11.03
N ALA A 124 11.13 -10.76 -9.75
CA ALA A 124 10.75 -9.69 -8.83
C ALA A 124 11.84 -8.63 -8.67
N VAL A 125 13.10 -9.06 -8.63
CA VAL A 125 14.27 -8.18 -8.61
C VAL A 125 14.28 -7.24 -9.83
N ASP A 126 14.06 -7.79 -11.02
CA ASP A 126 14.06 -7.00 -12.25
C ASP A 126 12.86 -6.04 -12.30
N MET A 127 11.68 -6.51 -11.94
CA MET A 127 10.47 -5.69 -11.91
C MET A 127 10.55 -4.54 -10.90
N ALA A 128 11.24 -4.75 -9.78
CA ALA A 128 11.45 -3.73 -8.75
C ALA A 128 12.65 -2.82 -9.01
N GLN A 129 13.31 -2.94 -10.18
CA GLN A 129 14.48 -2.14 -10.54
C GLN A 129 15.65 -2.32 -9.56
N CYS A 130 15.88 -3.55 -9.10
CA CYS A 130 16.91 -3.87 -8.10
C CYS A 130 18.17 -4.50 -8.68
N ARG A 131 18.24 -4.75 -9.98
CA ARG A 131 19.37 -5.50 -10.58
C ARG A 131 20.70 -4.80 -10.32
N GLU A 132 20.79 -3.50 -10.48
CA GLU A 132 22.01 -2.74 -10.23
C GLU A 132 22.45 -2.81 -8.76
N ILE A 133 21.51 -2.82 -7.82
CA ILE A 133 21.80 -2.92 -6.38
C ILE A 133 22.52 -4.23 -6.12
N ILE A 134 21.98 -5.32 -6.63
CA ILE A 134 22.50 -6.66 -6.41
C ILE A 134 23.87 -6.83 -7.07
N ASN A 135 24.04 -6.29 -8.28
CA ASN A 135 25.30 -6.38 -9.02
C ASN A 135 26.45 -5.61 -8.35
N LYS A 136 26.15 -4.57 -7.57
CA LYS A 136 27.16 -3.81 -6.82
C LYS A 136 27.66 -4.52 -5.57
N LEU A 137 26.93 -5.51 -5.08
CA LEU A 137 27.23 -6.16 -3.82
C LEU A 137 28.12 -7.38 -4.01
N PRO A 138 29.11 -7.61 -3.11
CA PRO A 138 30.12 -8.68 -3.29
C PRO A 138 29.51 -10.08 -3.38
N LEU A 139 28.44 -10.34 -2.62
CA LEU A 139 27.76 -11.63 -2.58
C LEU A 139 26.39 -11.60 -3.26
N GLY A 140 26.08 -10.54 -4.02
CA GLY A 140 24.79 -10.40 -4.69
C GLY A 140 23.61 -10.53 -3.73
N LEU A 141 22.64 -11.38 -4.05
CA LEU A 141 21.47 -11.66 -3.21
C LEU A 141 21.82 -12.25 -1.84
N ASN A 142 22.98 -12.87 -1.69
CA ASN A 142 23.42 -13.47 -0.43
C ASN A 142 24.09 -12.44 0.51
N THR A 143 24.21 -11.20 0.08
CA THR A 143 24.80 -10.13 0.91
C THR A 143 23.89 -9.83 2.10
N LYS A 144 24.47 -9.83 3.30
CA LYS A 144 23.76 -9.47 4.54
C LYS A 144 23.72 -7.95 4.70
N ILE A 145 22.58 -7.43 5.06
CA ILE A 145 22.32 -5.99 5.20
C ILE A 145 22.38 -5.58 6.67
N GLY A 146 22.93 -4.37 6.91
CA GLY A 146 22.99 -3.79 8.25
C GLY A 146 24.10 -4.35 9.13
N THR A 147 25.04 -5.10 8.54
CA THR A 147 26.23 -5.65 9.21
C THR A 147 27.48 -5.31 8.41
N GLU A 148 28.62 -5.17 9.10
CA GLU A 148 29.96 -5.02 8.48
C GLU A 148 30.07 -3.88 7.45
N GLY A 149 29.30 -2.78 7.65
CA GLY A 149 29.37 -1.63 6.76
C GLY A 149 28.58 -1.74 5.46
N THR A 150 27.80 -2.80 5.27
CA THR A 150 26.94 -2.92 4.10
C THR A 150 25.60 -2.24 4.35
N TYR A 151 25.46 -1.03 3.84
CA TYR A 151 24.27 -0.23 3.97
C TYR A 151 23.72 0.15 2.60
N LEU A 152 22.40 0.12 2.47
CA LEU A 152 21.70 0.59 1.28
C LEU A 152 21.16 1.99 1.53
N SER A 153 21.10 2.81 0.48
CA SER A 153 20.42 4.10 0.54
C SER A 153 18.92 3.91 0.80
N GLY A 154 18.22 4.97 1.19
CA GLY A 154 16.78 4.92 1.41
C GLY A 154 16.00 4.46 0.17
N GLY A 155 16.37 4.98 -1.00
CA GLY A 155 15.75 4.58 -2.28
C GLY A 155 16.02 3.12 -2.66
N GLU A 156 17.24 2.66 -2.41
CA GLU A 156 17.62 1.26 -2.64
C GLU A 156 16.84 0.32 -1.70
N GLN A 157 16.74 0.66 -0.42
CA GLN A 157 15.95 -0.11 0.55
C GLN A 157 14.49 -0.19 0.13
N GLN A 158 13.92 0.92 -0.34
CA GLN A 158 12.54 0.94 -0.80
C GLN A 158 12.32 0.03 -2.00
N ARG A 159 13.24 0.00 -2.95
CA ARG A 159 13.13 -0.89 -4.11
C ARG A 159 13.19 -2.37 -3.71
N ILE A 160 13.98 -2.72 -2.70
CA ILE A 160 14.00 -4.08 -2.15
C ILE A 160 12.66 -4.42 -1.48
N VAL A 161 12.10 -3.48 -0.72
CA VAL A 161 10.75 -3.67 -0.14
C VAL A 161 9.70 -3.87 -1.23
N LEU A 162 9.81 -3.14 -2.34
CA LEU A 162 8.91 -3.31 -3.49
C LEU A 162 9.11 -4.67 -4.16
N ALA A 163 10.34 -5.18 -4.26
CA ALA A 163 10.61 -6.53 -4.76
C ALA A 163 9.91 -7.59 -3.88
N ARG A 164 9.96 -7.43 -2.57
CA ARG A 164 9.23 -8.27 -1.61
C ARG A 164 7.73 -8.27 -1.90
N ALA A 165 7.14 -7.10 -2.08
CA ALA A 165 5.71 -6.95 -2.34
C ALA A 165 5.31 -7.53 -3.71
N ILE A 166 6.13 -7.34 -4.73
CA ILE A 166 5.92 -7.92 -6.06
C ILE A 166 5.96 -9.45 -5.98
N LEU A 167 6.92 -10.00 -5.26
CA LEU A 167 7.05 -11.44 -5.08
C LEU A 167 5.85 -12.04 -4.35
N LYS A 168 5.32 -11.33 -3.35
CA LYS A 168 4.11 -11.73 -2.64
C LYS A 168 2.91 -11.81 -3.58
N ASN A 169 2.83 -10.92 -4.55
CA ASN A 169 1.79 -10.88 -5.57
C ASN A 169 0.36 -10.88 -4.99
N ALA A 170 0.13 -10.13 -3.92
CA ALA A 170 -1.20 -10.01 -3.32
C ALA A 170 -2.16 -9.24 -4.26
N PRO A 171 -3.45 -9.62 -4.31
CA PRO A 171 -4.42 -8.97 -5.20
C PRO A 171 -4.82 -7.55 -4.76
N ILE A 172 -4.62 -7.21 -3.48
CA ILE A 172 -4.92 -5.89 -2.94
C ILE A 172 -3.61 -5.25 -2.49
N ILE A 173 -3.40 -4.01 -2.94
CA ILE A 173 -2.24 -3.20 -2.55
C ILE A 173 -2.76 -1.97 -1.81
N VAL A 174 -2.29 -1.78 -0.58
CA VAL A 174 -2.48 -0.54 0.17
C VAL A 174 -1.13 0.17 0.22
N LEU A 175 -1.06 1.34 -0.38
CA LEU A 175 0.20 2.03 -0.65
C LEU A 175 0.19 3.44 -0.08
N ASP A 176 1.20 3.79 0.71
CA ASP A 176 1.50 5.17 1.05
C ASP A 176 2.67 5.63 0.19
N GLU A 177 2.37 6.52 -0.75
CA GLU A 177 3.32 7.04 -1.72
C GLU A 177 4.22 8.16 -1.16
N ALA A 178 4.19 8.43 0.13
CA ALA A 178 5.03 9.45 0.73
C ALA A 178 6.49 9.22 0.36
N THR A 179 7.10 10.18 -0.35
CA THR A 179 8.48 10.10 -0.82
C THR A 179 9.28 11.22 -0.22
N ALA A 180 10.24 10.87 0.61
CA ALA A 180 11.23 11.80 1.15
C ALA A 180 12.52 11.79 0.34
N PHE A 181 12.55 11.14 -0.82
CA PHE A 181 13.77 10.97 -1.60
C PHE A 181 14.01 12.18 -2.51
N ALA A 182 15.15 12.81 -2.31
CA ALA A 182 15.56 13.97 -3.07
C ALA A 182 16.27 13.63 -4.39
N ASP A 183 16.55 12.35 -4.64
CA ASP A 183 17.28 11.88 -5.81
C ASP A 183 16.32 11.54 -6.96
N PRO A 184 16.31 12.32 -8.06
CA PRO A 184 15.40 12.07 -9.18
C PRO A 184 15.57 10.70 -9.85
N GLU A 185 16.78 10.16 -9.86
CA GLU A 185 17.06 8.85 -10.48
C GLU A 185 16.40 7.71 -9.69
N ASN A 186 16.62 7.68 -8.37
CA ASN A 186 15.97 6.71 -7.51
C ASN A 186 14.44 6.85 -7.55
N GLU A 187 13.95 8.07 -7.62
CA GLU A 187 12.53 8.37 -7.73
C GLU A 187 11.92 7.75 -8.98
N HIS A 188 12.59 7.90 -10.12
CA HIS A 188 12.14 7.32 -11.38
C HIS A 188 12.08 5.80 -11.31
N LEU A 189 13.10 5.16 -10.75
CA LEU A 189 13.17 3.71 -10.58
C LEU A 189 12.08 3.20 -9.62
N ILE A 190 11.84 3.91 -8.54
CA ILE A 190 10.76 3.60 -7.59
C ILE A 190 9.40 3.67 -8.28
N GLN A 191 9.16 4.70 -9.10
CA GLN A 191 7.91 4.83 -9.83
C GLN A 191 7.70 3.70 -10.84
N GLN A 192 8.75 3.25 -11.52
CA GLN A 192 8.67 2.08 -12.40
C GLN A 192 8.33 0.80 -11.61
N ALA A 193 8.95 0.61 -10.46
CA ALA A 193 8.67 -0.53 -9.59
C ALA A 193 7.23 -0.51 -9.07
N LEU A 194 6.72 0.66 -8.66
CA LEU A 194 5.34 0.84 -8.21
C LEU A 194 4.34 0.53 -9.32
N LYS A 195 4.64 0.91 -10.55
CA LYS A 195 3.82 0.61 -11.72
C LYS A 195 3.67 -0.89 -11.94
N GLU A 196 4.77 -1.64 -11.80
CA GLU A 196 4.74 -3.10 -11.90
C GLU A 196 3.97 -3.72 -10.72
N LEU A 197 4.18 -3.23 -9.50
CA LEU A 197 3.50 -3.73 -8.31
C LEU A 197 1.97 -3.58 -8.42
N THR A 198 1.49 -2.44 -8.91
CA THR A 198 0.08 -2.09 -8.89
C THR A 198 -0.70 -2.57 -10.11
N LYS A 199 -0.01 -3.05 -11.15
CA LYS A 199 -0.62 -3.48 -12.41
C LYS A 199 -1.64 -4.61 -12.20
N GLY A 200 -2.90 -4.36 -12.57
CA GLY A 200 -3.99 -5.34 -12.45
C GLY A 200 -4.47 -5.58 -11.03
N LYS A 201 -4.01 -4.81 -10.06
CA LYS A 201 -4.37 -4.95 -8.65
C LYS A 201 -5.50 -4.00 -8.26
N THR A 202 -6.15 -4.33 -7.14
CA THR A 202 -7.05 -3.40 -6.45
C THR A 202 -6.19 -2.54 -5.53
N VAL A 203 -6.16 -1.24 -5.76
CA VAL A 203 -5.21 -0.35 -5.10
C VAL A 203 -5.92 0.76 -4.33
N LEU A 204 -5.60 0.87 -3.05
CA LEU A 204 -5.89 2.05 -2.24
C LEU A 204 -4.57 2.76 -1.98
N MET A 205 -4.44 3.98 -2.47
CA MET A 205 -3.19 4.72 -2.45
C MET A 205 -3.35 6.04 -1.71
N ILE A 206 -2.42 6.34 -0.81
CA ILE A 206 -2.25 7.71 -0.31
C ILE A 206 -1.28 8.39 -1.28
N ALA A 207 -1.80 9.29 -2.13
CA ALA A 207 -1.05 9.87 -3.23
C ALA A 207 -0.44 11.22 -2.85
N HIS A 208 0.83 11.40 -3.21
CA HIS A 208 1.59 12.64 -3.00
C HIS A 208 2.14 13.20 -4.32
N ARG A 209 1.92 12.49 -5.44
CA ARG A 209 2.44 12.86 -6.76
C ARG A 209 1.31 13.13 -7.73
N LEU A 210 1.46 14.18 -8.54
CA LEU A 210 0.47 14.51 -9.54
C LEU A 210 0.26 13.38 -10.56
N SER A 211 1.33 12.71 -10.99
CA SER A 211 1.24 11.60 -11.94
C SER A 211 0.37 10.45 -11.42
N SER A 212 0.54 10.08 -10.16
CA SER A 212 -0.27 9.02 -9.54
C SER A 212 -1.73 9.43 -9.38
N ILE A 213 -1.97 10.69 -9.05
CA ILE A 213 -3.32 11.25 -8.90
C ILE A 213 -4.05 11.27 -10.24
N THR A 214 -3.36 11.71 -11.32
CA THR A 214 -3.99 11.81 -12.65
C THR A 214 -4.38 10.45 -13.22
N ASP A 215 -3.64 9.40 -12.89
CA ASP A 215 -3.87 8.05 -13.42
C ASP A 215 -4.87 7.24 -12.57
N ALA A 216 -5.27 7.73 -11.41
CA ALA A 216 -6.22 7.03 -10.55
C ALA A 216 -7.63 6.98 -11.17
N ASP A 217 -8.33 5.86 -11.01
CA ASP A 217 -9.71 5.70 -11.48
C ASP A 217 -10.67 6.61 -10.73
N ASN A 218 -10.40 6.86 -9.46
CA ASN A 218 -11.16 7.80 -8.63
C ASN A 218 -10.23 8.43 -7.59
N ILE A 219 -10.50 9.68 -7.25
CA ILE A 219 -9.76 10.44 -6.25
C ILE A 219 -10.73 10.84 -5.15
N LEU A 220 -10.35 10.59 -3.90
CA LEU A 220 -11.08 11.04 -2.73
C LEU A 220 -10.27 12.13 -2.04
N VAL A 221 -10.82 13.32 -1.97
CA VAL A 221 -10.21 14.43 -1.21
C VAL A 221 -10.67 14.30 0.24
N ILE A 222 -9.74 13.99 1.12
CA ILE A 222 -10.01 13.76 2.54
C ILE A 222 -9.70 15.04 3.32
N ASP A 223 -10.68 15.52 4.03
CA ASP A 223 -10.57 16.70 4.89
C ASP A 223 -11.24 16.43 6.24
N LYS A 224 -10.47 16.54 7.31
CA LYS A 224 -10.95 16.32 8.68
C LYS A 224 -11.73 15.01 8.87
N GLY A 225 -11.20 13.94 8.30
CA GLY A 225 -11.79 12.61 8.39
C GLY A 225 -12.98 12.35 7.48
N LYS A 226 -13.33 13.28 6.60
CA LYS A 226 -14.47 13.16 5.68
C LYS A 226 -14.03 13.21 4.22
N ILE A 227 -14.85 12.65 3.34
CA ILE A 227 -14.71 12.84 1.90
C ILE A 227 -15.31 14.19 1.54
N ALA A 228 -14.45 15.18 1.28
CA ALA A 228 -14.90 16.53 0.90
C ALA A 228 -15.28 16.60 -0.58
N GLU A 229 -14.52 15.90 -1.43
CA GLU A 229 -14.75 15.83 -2.87
C GLU A 229 -14.36 14.46 -3.38
N GLN A 230 -14.92 14.04 -4.51
CA GLN A 230 -14.51 12.82 -5.19
C GLN A 230 -14.77 12.89 -6.69
N GLY A 231 -13.95 12.20 -7.45
CA GLY A 231 -14.07 12.13 -8.90
C GLY A 231 -12.72 11.83 -9.55
N THR A 232 -12.69 11.88 -10.88
CA THR A 232 -11.44 11.82 -11.64
C THR A 232 -10.71 13.16 -11.55
N HIS A 233 -9.43 13.16 -11.91
CA HIS A 233 -8.63 14.39 -11.96
C HIS A 233 -9.31 15.50 -12.76
N ALA A 234 -9.77 15.18 -13.96
CA ALA A 234 -10.45 16.15 -14.85
C ALA A 234 -11.72 16.73 -14.20
N LYS A 235 -12.55 15.88 -13.61
CA LYS A 235 -13.80 16.30 -12.96
C LYS A 235 -13.55 17.19 -11.75
N LEU A 236 -12.52 16.88 -10.97
CA LEU A 236 -12.20 17.67 -9.78
C LEU A 236 -11.63 19.05 -10.16
N LEU A 237 -10.86 19.13 -11.23
CA LEU A 237 -10.36 20.42 -11.74
C LEU A 237 -11.51 21.31 -12.24
N GLU A 238 -12.51 20.73 -12.91
CA GLU A 238 -13.70 21.46 -13.36
C GLU A 238 -14.50 22.07 -12.21
N LYS A 239 -14.54 21.40 -11.06
CA LYS A 239 -15.27 21.88 -9.88
C LYS A 239 -14.61 23.09 -9.21
N GLN A 240 -13.31 23.30 -9.40
CA GLN A 240 -12.53 24.37 -8.76
C GLN A 240 -12.73 24.45 -7.24
N GLY A 241 -12.81 23.28 -6.60
CA GLY A 241 -12.98 23.14 -5.15
C GLY A 241 -11.64 23.02 -4.41
N ILE A 242 -11.62 22.25 -3.32
CA ILE A 242 -10.43 22.05 -2.48
C ILE A 242 -9.29 21.40 -3.25
N TYR A 243 -9.62 20.55 -4.22
CA TYR A 243 -8.63 19.85 -5.05
C TYR A 243 -7.87 20.78 -6.01
N TYR A 244 -8.53 21.87 -6.47
CA TYR A 244 -7.95 22.85 -7.41
C TYR A 244 -6.82 23.65 -6.75
#